data_920e3e7727d4da145ac95f5e859aab9c
#
_entry.id   920e3e7727d4da145ac95f5e859aab9c
#
_cell.length_a   1.000
_cell.length_b   1.000
_cell.length_c   1.000
_cell.angle_alpha   90.00
_cell.angle_beta   90.00
_cell.angle_gamma   90.00
#
_symmetry.space_group_name_H-M   'P 1'
#
loop_
_entity.id
_entity.type
_entity.pdbx_description
1 polymer ?
#
loop_
_entity_poly.entity_id
_entity_poly.type
_entity_poly.pdbx_seq_one_letter_code
_entity_poly.pdbx_strand_id
1 'polypeptide(L)'
;MFKKLAIIGALAVPMFGMSHGANAAETTHRVKAGETLYKIGAEYGVTVKQLKEANHKSTDSINANETLTIPNSISESDKELLARLVQAEAKGEPYAGKVAVATVVLNRVDSDSFPNSIHDVIYQGTQFTPVQNGEINKAADADAKKAVNEALAFRGQGKGSL
;
A
#
# COMPACT_ATOMS: atom_id res chain seq x y z
N MET A 1 39.46 -57.55 35.86
CA MET A 1 38.54 -56.40 36.07
C MET A 1 38.66 -55.51 34.84
N PHE A 2 37.76 -55.71 33.89
CA PHE A 2 37.77 -54.88 32.63
C PHE A 2 36.59 -53.94 32.70
N LYS A 3 36.87 -52.63 32.81
CA LYS A 3 35.85 -51.56 32.75
C LYS A 3 35.54 -51.27 31.28
N LYS A 4 34.34 -51.52 30.85
CA LYS A 4 33.83 -51.18 29.52
C LYS A 4 33.50 -49.68 29.50
N LEU A 5 34.19 -48.93 28.63
CA LEU A 5 33.92 -47.52 28.34
C LEU A 5 32.80 -47.49 27.27
N ALA A 6 31.64 -46.94 27.61
CA ALA A 6 30.57 -46.72 26.67
C ALA A 6 30.77 -45.33 26.01
N ILE A 7 30.99 -45.32 24.70
CA ILE A 7 31.06 -44.10 23.88
C ILE A 7 29.60 -43.75 23.51
N ILE A 8 29.09 -42.65 24.07
CA ILE A 8 27.80 -42.07 23.66
C ILE A 8 28.07 -41.15 22.49
N GLY A 9 27.75 -41.61 21.27
CA GLY A 9 27.76 -40.79 20.09
C GLY A 9 26.63 -39.80 20.09
N ALA A 10 26.94 -38.52 20.25
CA ALA A 10 25.94 -37.45 20.05
C ALA A 10 25.66 -37.29 18.57
N LEU A 11 24.48 -37.67 18.13
CA LEU A 11 23.98 -37.38 16.78
C LEU A 11 23.54 -35.92 16.73
N ALA A 12 24.39 -35.07 16.13
CA ALA A 12 24.00 -33.71 15.81
C ALA A 12 23.04 -33.74 14.61
N VAL A 13 21.77 -33.53 14.86
CA VAL A 13 20.75 -33.29 13.81
C VAL A 13 20.89 -31.84 13.34
N PRO A 14 21.19 -31.57 12.06
CA PRO A 14 21.15 -30.20 11.57
C PRO A 14 19.68 -29.76 11.52
N MET A 15 19.30 -28.82 12.39
CA MET A 15 18.05 -28.08 12.23
C MET A 15 18.18 -27.21 10.98
N PHE A 16 17.67 -27.71 9.86
CA PHE A 16 17.33 -26.84 8.74
C PHE A 16 16.22 -25.90 9.21
N GLY A 17 16.58 -24.67 9.52
CA GLY A 17 15.64 -23.59 9.74
C GLY A 17 14.87 -23.35 8.45
N MET A 18 13.65 -23.89 8.36
CA MET A 18 12.66 -23.46 7.39
C MET A 18 12.27 -22.02 7.77
N SER A 19 12.91 -21.04 7.11
CA SER A 19 12.38 -19.69 7.08
C SER A 19 11.02 -19.75 6.35
N HIS A 20 9.96 -19.88 7.11
CA HIS A 20 8.62 -19.61 6.60
C HIS A 20 8.61 -18.09 6.31
N GLY A 21 8.84 -17.74 5.05
CA GLY A 21 8.43 -16.42 4.56
C GLY A 21 6.95 -16.31 4.92
N ALA A 22 6.60 -15.34 5.75
CA ALA A 22 5.21 -14.98 5.98
C ALA A 22 4.65 -14.56 4.60
N ASN A 23 3.98 -15.48 3.91
CA ASN A 23 3.14 -15.14 2.79
C ASN A 23 2.05 -14.23 3.36
N ALA A 24 2.14 -12.92 3.09
CA ALA A 24 1.01 -12.03 3.35
C ALA A 24 -0.20 -12.68 2.67
N ALA A 25 -1.26 -12.94 3.44
CA ALA A 25 -2.47 -13.53 2.90
C ALA A 25 -2.93 -12.68 1.71
N GLU A 26 -3.17 -13.31 0.57
CA GLU A 26 -3.63 -12.66 -0.64
C GLU A 26 -4.98 -11.99 -0.35
N THR A 27 -5.05 -10.67 -0.50
CA THR A 27 -6.30 -9.94 -0.32
C THR A 27 -7.21 -10.20 -1.51
N THR A 28 -8.44 -10.63 -1.26
CA THR A 28 -9.43 -10.85 -2.31
C THR A 28 -10.69 -10.02 -2.07
N HIS A 29 -11.38 -9.63 -3.15
CA HIS A 29 -12.65 -8.93 -3.12
C HIS A 29 -13.71 -9.71 -3.92
N ARG A 30 -14.87 -9.93 -3.32
CA ARG A 30 -16.02 -10.50 -4.02
C ARG A 30 -16.88 -9.39 -4.60
N VAL A 31 -16.94 -9.32 -5.93
CA VAL A 31 -17.66 -8.28 -6.67
C VAL A 31 -19.14 -8.28 -6.32
N LYS A 32 -19.65 -7.12 -5.91
CA LYS A 32 -21.08 -6.88 -5.66
C LYS A 32 -21.75 -6.36 -6.93
N ALA A 33 -23.06 -6.51 -7.00
CA ALA A 33 -23.83 -5.99 -8.13
C ALA A 33 -23.67 -4.46 -8.27
N GLY A 34 -23.32 -3.99 -9.47
CA GLY A 34 -23.12 -2.55 -9.76
C GLY A 34 -21.77 -1.99 -9.38
N GLU A 35 -20.81 -2.83 -8.92
CA GLU A 35 -19.42 -2.42 -8.78
C GLU A 35 -18.71 -2.37 -10.13
N THR A 36 -17.63 -1.61 -10.16
CA THR A 36 -16.71 -1.49 -11.30
C THR A 36 -15.28 -1.66 -10.80
N LEU A 37 -14.35 -2.03 -11.68
CA LEU A 37 -12.92 -2.09 -11.34
C LEU A 37 -12.42 -0.76 -10.77
N TYR A 38 -12.97 0.37 -11.26
CA TYR A 38 -12.66 1.69 -10.74
C TYR A 38 -13.06 1.86 -9.26
N LYS A 39 -14.30 1.50 -8.90
CA LYS A 39 -14.78 1.60 -7.51
C LYS A 39 -13.99 0.69 -6.57
N ILE A 40 -13.69 -0.52 -7.02
CA ILE A 40 -12.87 -1.48 -6.27
C ILE A 40 -11.45 -0.94 -6.12
N GLY A 41 -10.87 -0.40 -7.20
CA GLY A 41 -9.56 0.23 -7.15
C GLY A 41 -9.49 1.38 -6.13
N ALA A 42 -10.50 2.25 -6.11
CA ALA A 42 -10.59 3.35 -5.16
C ALA A 42 -10.77 2.87 -3.70
N GLU A 43 -11.42 1.73 -3.48
CA GLU A 43 -11.58 1.13 -2.15
C GLU A 43 -10.23 0.63 -1.60
N TYR A 44 -9.44 -0.05 -2.46
CA TYR A 44 -8.19 -0.70 -2.04
C TYR A 44 -6.91 0.11 -2.33
N GLY A 45 -7.02 1.24 -3.02
CA GLY A 45 -5.86 2.05 -3.39
C GLY A 45 -4.98 1.39 -4.45
N VAL A 46 -5.61 0.76 -5.46
CA VAL A 46 -4.97 0.12 -6.59
C VAL A 46 -5.56 0.62 -7.91
N THR A 47 -4.75 0.69 -8.95
CA THR A 47 -5.25 1.13 -10.26
C THR A 47 -6.06 0.05 -10.96
N VAL A 48 -6.94 0.44 -11.89
CA VAL A 48 -7.67 -0.50 -12.77
C VAL A 48 -6.70 -1.39 -13.54
N LYS A 49 -5.56 -0.83 -13.98
CA LYS A 49 -4.51 -1.58 -14.68
C LYS A 49 -3.96 -2.70 -13.81
N GLN A 50 -3.57 -2.38 -12.57
CA GLN A 50 -3.06 -3.37 -11.61
C GLN A 50 -4.09 -4.47 -11.28
N LEU A 51 -5.37 -4.09 -11.10
CA LEU A 51 -6.44 -5.06 -10.91
C LEU A 51 -6.59 -6.01 -12.10
N LYS A 52 -6.55 -5.47 -13.33
CA LYS A 52 -6.63 -6.29 -14.56
C LYS A 52 -5.44 -7.24 -14.67
N GLU A 53 -4.23 -6.75 -14.44
CA GLU A 53 -3.00 -7.56 -14.50
C GLU A 53 -3.02 -8.69 -13.47
N ALA A 54 -3.37 -8.40 -12.21
CA ALA A 54 -3.44 -9.40 -11.13
C ALA A 54 -4.52 -10.48 -11.39
N ASN A 55 -5.57 -10.16 -12.16
CA ASN A 55 -6.68 -11.05 -12.45
C ASN A 55 -6.71 -11.56 -13.90
N HIS A 56 -5.63 -11.36 -14.65
CA HIS A 56 -5.51 -11.78 -16.07
C HIS A 56 -6.66 -11.30 -16.97
N LYS A 57 -7.17 -10.08 -16.73
CA LYS A 57 -8.28 -9.48 -17.47
C LYS A 57 -7.76 -8.59 -18.59
N SER A 58 -8.32 -8.76 -19.78
CA SER A 58 -8.07 -7.90 -20.95
C SER A 58 -9.03 -6.71 -21.03
N THR A 59 -10.22 -6.83 -20.44
CA THR A 59 -11.27 -5.79 -20.44
C THR A 59 -11.60 -5.35 -19.02
N ASP A 60 -12.38 -4.28 -18.87
CA ASP A 60 -12.85 -3.77 -17.58
C ASP A 60 -14.12 -4.49 -17.08
N SER A 61 -14.59 -5.48 -17.82
CA SER A 61 -15.81 -6.23 -17.50
C SER A 61 -15.61 -7.14 -16.30
N ILE A 62 -16.51 -7.02 -15.31
CA ILE A 62 -16.57 -7.87 -14.12
C ILE A 62 -18.01 -8.29 -13.89
N ASN A 63 -18.20 -9.46 -13.26
CA ASN A 63 -19.50 -10.01 -12.95
C ASN A 63 -19.75 -10.01 -11.43
N ALA A 64 -20.99 -9.82 -11.04
CA ALA A 64 -21.38 -10.00 -9.63
C ALA A 64 -21.02 -11.41 -9.15
N ASN A 65 -20.52 -11.50 -7.92
CA ASN A 65 -20.01 -12.70 -7.29
C ASN A 65 -18.66 -13.24 -7.82
N GLU A 66 -18.06 -12.60 -8.81
CA GLU A 66 -16.68 -12.86 -9.21
C GLU A 66 -15.74 -12.53 -8.05
N THR A 67 -14.69 -13.33 -7.85
CA THR A 67 -13.64 -13.02 -6.87
C THR A 67 -12.43 -12.45 -7.59
N LEU A 68 -11.99 -11.27 -7.15
CA LEU A 68 -10.80 -10.60 -7.67
C LEU A 68 -9.69 -10.66 -6.65
N THR A 69 -8.49 -10.98 -7.09
CA THR A 69 -7.25 -10.76 -6.35
C THR A 69 -6.93 -9.26 -6.33
N ILE A 70 -6.66 -8.72 -5.15
CA ILE A 70 -6.27 -7.33 -4.94
C ILE A 70 -4.76 -7.28 -4.76
N PRO A 71 -3.99 -6.71 -5.71
CA PRO A 71 -2.55 -6.63 -5.59
C PRO A 71 -2.11 -5.63 -4.52
N ASN A 72 -1.06 -5.95 -3.77
CA ASN A 72 -0.39 -4.98 -2.91
C ASN A 72 0.49 -4.06 -3.76
N SER A 73 0.09 -2.82 -3.95
CA SER A 73 0.85 -1.84 -4.75
C SER A 73 1.76 -0.94 -3.90
N ILE A 74 1.39 -0.69 -2.65
CA ILE A 74 2.10 0.15 -1.68
C ILE A 74 1.93 -0.49 -0.30
N SER A 75 2.95 -0.36 0.56
CA SER A 75 2.86 -0.88 1.92
C SER A 75 1.79 -0.16 2.74
N GLU A 76 1.16 -0.85 3.68
CA GLU A 76 0.18 -0.23 4.58
C GLU A 76 0.82 0.87 5.45
N SER A 77 2.12 0.76 5.76
CA SER A 77 2.87 1.81 6.45
C SER A 77 3.01 3.09 5.61
N ASP A 78 3.24 2.97 4.31
CA ASP A 78 3.32 4.13 3.41
C ASP A 78 1.95 4.77 3.19
N LYS A 79 0.88 3.97 3.08
CA LYS A 79 -0.49 4.49 3.01
C LYS A 79 -0.85 5.26 4.27
N GLU A 80 -0.54 4.70 5.44
CA GLU A 80 -0.80 5.37 6.72
C GLU A 80 0.00 6.65 6.87
N LEU A 81 1.29 6.66 6.50
CA LEU A 81 2.13 7.85 6.53
C LEU A 81 1.59 8.94 5.62
N LEU A 82 1.23 8.60 4.37
CA LEU A 82 0.62 9.53 3.43
C LEU A 82 -0.72 10.06 3.95
N ALA A 83 -1.55 9.22 4.56
CA ALA A 83 -2.82 9.63 5.13
C ALA A 83 -2.64 10.62 6.31
N ARG A 84 -1.63 10.42 7.16
CA ARG A 84 -1.29 11.38 8.23
C ARG A 84 -0.85 12.73 7.68
N LEU A 85 -0.07 12.73 6.61
CA LEU A 85 0.29 13.98 5.92
C LEU A 85 -0.95 14.68 5.38
N VAL A 86 -1.81 13.96 4.65
CA VAL A 86 -3.08 14.48 4.11
C VAL A 86 -3.95 15.06 5.21
N GLN A 87 -4.09 14.36 6.34
CA GLN A 87 -4.85 14.83 7.49
C GLN A 87 -4.33 16.14 8.05
N ALA A 88 -3.02 16.30 8.13
CA ALA A 88 -2.39 17.47 8.71
C ALA A 88 -2.37 18.67 7.74
N GLU A 89 -2.06 18.45 6.45
CA GLU A 89 -1.99 19.50 5.44
C GLU A 89 -3.37 19.99 4.99
N ALA A 90 -4.33 19.08 4.82
CA ALA A 90 -5.68 19.39 4.32
C ALA A 90 -6.74 19.49 5.44
N LYS A 91 -6.32 19.85 6.66
CA LYS A 91 -7.22 20.03 7.78
C LYS A 91 -8.22 21.15 7.50
N GLY A 92 -9.53 20.80 7.46
CA GLY A 92 -10.60 21.73 7.16
C GLY A 92 -10.87 21.95 5.66
N GLU A 93 -10.06 21.36 4.79
CA GLU A 93 -10.30 21.39 3.34
C GLU A 93 -11.42 20.42 2.93
N PRO A 94 -12.13 20.70 1.83
CA PRO A 94 -13.03 19.74 1.20
C PRO A 94 -12.31 18.44 0.84
N TYR A 95 -13.06 17.34 0.73
CA TYR A 95 -12.52 16.03 0.39
C TYR A 95 -11.60 16.02 -0.85
N ALA A 96 -11.97 16.80 -1.89
CA ALA A 96 -11.14 16.96 -3.09
C ALA A 96 -9.75 17.55 -2.79
N GLY A 97 -9.64 18.44 -1.80
CA GLY A 97 -8.35 18.98 -1.32
C GLY A 97 -7.48 17.89 -0.70
N LYS A 98 -8.08 16.98 0.07
CA LYS A 98 -7.38 15.81 0.64
C LYS A 98 -6.83 14.91 -0.48
N VAL A 99 -7.61 14.62 -1.51
CA VAL A 99 -7.18 13.83 -2.68
C VAL A 99 -6.03 14.55 -3.42
N ALA A 100 -6.13 15.88 -3.59
CA ALA A 100 -5.10 16.67 -4.27
C ALA A 100 -3.76 16.62 -3.53
N VAL A 101 -3.74 16.72 -2.20
CA VAL A 101 -2.49 16.59 -1.40
C VAL A 101 -1.85 15.23 -1.60
N ALA A 102 -2.61 14.14 -1.53
CA ALA A 102 -2.10 12.80 -1.79
C ALA A 102 -1.53 12.68 -3.21
N THR A 103 -2.25 13.20 -4.21
CA THR A 103 -1.83 13.19 -5.62
C THR A 103 -0.51 13.92 -5.84
N VAL A 104 -0.29 15.06 -5.17
CA VAL A 104 0.98 15.82 -5.26
C VAL A 104 2.15 14.96 -4.80
N VAL A 105 2.03 14.26 -3.67
CA VAL A 105 3.09 13.37 -3.16
C VAL A 105 3.35 12.23 -4.14
N LEU A 106 2.30 11.57 -4.64
CA LEU A 106 2.42 10.46 -5.57
C LEU A 106 3.06 10.88 -6.90
N ASN A 107 2.71 12.06 -7.43
CA ASN A 107 3.32 12.61 -8.64
C ASN A 107 4.81 12.91 -8.43
N ARG A 108 5.22 13.34 -7.23
CA ARG A 108 6.65 13.51 -6.91
C ARG A 108 7.38 12.17 -6.92
N VAL A 109 6.81 11.14 -6.27
CA VAL A 109 7.37 9.77 -6.29
C VAL A 109 7.56 9.24 -7.71
N ASP A 110 6.68 9.62 -8.64
CA ASP A 110 6.72 9.20 -10.04
C ASP A 110 7.63 10.08 -10.93
N SER A 111 8.25 11.10 -10.36
CA SER A 111 9.12 12.05 -11.07
C SER A 111 10.59 11.81 -10.77
N ASP A 112 11.42 11.71 -11.80
CA ASP A 112 12.88 11.56 -11.68
C ASP A 112 13.55 12.73 -10.93
N SER A 113 12.83 13.85 -10.71
CA SER A 113 13.32 15.02 -9.98
C SER A 113 13.19 14.95 -8.47
N PHE A 114 12.54 13.90 -7.97
CA PHE A 114 12.26 13.67 -6.55
C PHE A 114 12.67 12.28 -6.11
N PRO A 115 12.75 12.00 -4.78
CA PRO A 115 12.93 10.65 -4.28
C PRO A 115 11.84 9.70 -4.77
N ASN A 116 12.17 8.43 -4.93
CA ASN A 116 11.30 7.40 -5.50
C ASN A 116 10.46 6.64 -4.45
N SER A 117 10.36 7.15 -3.22
CA SER A 117 9.52 6.58 -2.18
C SER A 117 8.64 7.63 -1.51
N ILE A 118 7.47 7.22 -1.03
CA ILE A 118 6.55 8.09 -0.28
C ILE A 118 7.24 8.66 0.96
N HIS A 119 7.93 7.81 1.71
CA HIS A 119 8.67 8.23 2.89
C HIS A 119 9.68 9.34 2.58
N ASP A 120 10.53 9.13 1.59
CA ASP A 120 11.61 10.06 1.30
C ASP A 120 11.11 11.38 0.69
N VAL A 121 10.02 11.34 -0.10
CA VAL A 121 9.36 12.56 -0.58
C VAL A 121 8.77 13.35 0.59
N ILE A 122 8.12 12.69 1.56
CA ILE A 122 7.50 13.36 2.71
C ILE A 122 8.57 13.98 3.64
N TYR A 123 9.67 13.28 3.85
CA TYR A 123 10.75 13.74 4.74
C TYR A 123 11.85 14.54 4.03
N GLN A 124 11.70 14.82 2.74
CA GLN A 124 12.66 15.61 1.97
C GLN A 124 12.71 17.06 2.44
N GLY A 125 13.73 17.40 3.22
CA GLY A 125 13.97 18.79 3.68
C GLY A 125 12.82 19.34 4.54
N THR A 126 12.41 20.58 4.26
CA THR A 126 11.42 21.33 5.04
C THR A 126 10.10 21.55 4.27
N GLN A 127 9.79 20.69 3.32
CA GLN A 127 8.67 20.93 2.39
C GLN A 127 7.28 20.79 3.03
N PHE A 128 7.15 19.96 4.05
CA PHE A 128 5.90 19.71 4.72
C PHE A 128 5.96 20.15 6.20
N THR A 129 5.20 21.18 6.52
CA THR A 129 5.10 21.71 7.90
C THR A 129 4.74 20.64 8.95
N PRO A 130 3.84 19.68 8.69
CA PRO A 130 3.51 18.63 9.64
C PRO A 130 4.68 17.74 10.05
N VAL A 131 5.70 17.59 9.22
CA VAL A 131 6.93 16.88 9.56
C VAL A 131 7.74 17.66 10.61
N GLN A 132 7.81 18.99 10.44
CA GLN A 132 8.61 19.86 11.30
C GLN A 132 7.96 20.08 12.67
N ASN A 133 6.65 20.22 12.73
CA ASN A 133 5.90 20.50 13.97
C ASN A 133 5.36 19.26 14.66
N GLY A 134 5.59 18.06 14.12
CA GLY A 134 5.17 16.80 14.71
C GLY A 134 3.70 16.41 14.46
N GLU A 135 2.94 17.20 13.71
CA GLU A 135 1.54 16.86 13.35
C GLU A 135 1.46 15.55 12.54
N ILE A 136 2.51 15.19 11.78
CA ILE A 136 2.63 13.93 11.04
C ILE A 136 2.50 12.68 11.93
N ASN A 137 2.70 12.82 13.24
CA ASN A 137 2.59 11.71 14.19
C ASN A 137 1.16 11.47 14.68
N LYS A 138 0.21 12.34 14.34
CA LYS A 138 -1.20 12.17 14.67
C LYS A 138 -1.87 11.20 13.72
N ALA A 139 -2.79 10.39 14.25
CA ALA A 139 -3.53 9.43 13.45
C ALA A 139 -4.38 10.12 12.37
N ALA A 140 -4.45 9.52 11.19
CA ALA A 140 -5.32 9.97 10.11
C ALA A 140 -6.77 9.51 10.34
N ASP A 141 -7.72 10.36 9.93
CA ASP A 141 -9.13 10.00 9.91
C ASP A 141 -9.50 9.10 8.71
N ALA A 142 -10.73 8.60 8.69
CA ALA A 142 -11.21 7.74 7.63
C ALA A 142 -11.25 8.45 6.26
N ASP A 143 -11.56 9.75 6.23
CA ASP A 143 -11.60 10.52 4.99
C ASP A 143 -10.20 10.73 4.38
N ALA A 144 -9.18 10.97 5.21
CA ALA A 144 -7.81 11.07 4.74
C ALA A 144 -7.32 9.72 4.17
N LYS A 145 -7.62 8.61 4.83
CA LYS A 145 -7.29 7.26 4.34
C LYS A 145 -8.01 6.94 3.02
N LYS A 146 -9.28 7.27 2.93
CA LYS A 146 -10.06 7.13 1.70
C LYS A 146 -9.50 7.97 0.56
N ALA A 147 -9.13 9.22 0.84
CA ALA A 147 -8.54 10.12 -0.15
C ALA A 147 -7.19 9.59 -0.68
N VAL A 148 -6.37 8.99 0.17
CA VAL A 148 -5.13 8.31 -0.26
C VAL A 148 -5.42 7.15 -1.19
N ASN A 149 -6.37 6.27 -0.85
CA ASN A 149 -6.74 5.15 -1.71
C ASN A 149 -7.29 5.62 -3.06
N GLU A 150 -8.09 6.68 -3.07
CA GLU A 150 -8.59 7.27 -4.31
C GLU A 150 -7.45 7.84 -5.17
N ALA A 151 -6.52 8.60 -4.57
CA ALA A 151 -5.36 9.13 -5.29
C ALA A 151 -4.47 8.00 -5.86
N LEU A 152 -4.29 6.90 -5.13
CA LEU A 152 -3.57 5.72 -5.59
C LEU A 152 -4.27 5.02 -6.77
N ALA A 153 -5.60 4.93 -6.74
CA ALA A 153 -6.37 4.37 -7.84
C ALA A 153 -6.24 5.18 -9.14
N PHE A 154 -6.06 6.50 -9.02
CA PHE A 154 -5.83 7.40 -10.16
C PHE A 154 -4.37 7.44 -10.64
N ARG A 155 -3.41 6.91 -9.86
CA ARG A 155 -1.99 6.95 -10.19
C ARG A 155 -1.73 6.34 -11.56
N GLY A 156 -1.05 7.10 -12.43
CA GLY A 156 -0.73 6.64 -13.78
C GLY A 156 -1.88 6.69 -14.79
N GLN A 157 -3.05 7.19 -14.44
CA GLN A 157 -4.14 7.45 -15.38
C GLN A 157 -3.96 8.83 -16.06
N GLY A 158 -2.86 8.97 -16.80
CA GLY A 158 -2.62 10.11 -17.70
C GLY A 158 -2.50 11.48 -17.01
N LYS A 159 -1.45 12.21 -17.32
CA LYS A 159 -1.34 13.66 -17.06
C LYS A 159 -2.43 14.36 -17.91
N GLY A 160 -3.62 14.58 -17.38
CA GLY A 160 -4.59 15.36 -18.10
C GLY A 160 -6.08 15.13 -17.80
N SER A 161 -6.46 14.70 -16.61
CA SER A 161 -7.87 14.61 -16.24
C SER A 161 -8.09 15.21 -14.85
N LEU A 162 -7.87 16.47 -14.69
CA LEU A 162 -8.49 17.36 -13.73
C LEU A 162 -8.83 18.65 -14.45
#